data_95d329f8a2cf54b591241919bc18232a
#
_entry.id   95d329f8a2cf54b591241919bc18232a
#
_cell.length_a   1.000
_cell.length_b   1.000
_cell.length_c   1.000
_cell.angle_alpha   90.00
_cell.angle_beta   90.00
_cell.angle_gamma   90.00
#
_symmetry.space_group_name_H-M   'P 1'
#
loop_
_entity.id
_entity.type
_entity.pdbx_description
1 polymer ?
#
loop_
_entity_poly.entity_id
_entity_poly.type
_entity_poly.pdbx_seq_one_letter_code
_entity_poly.pdbx_strand_id
1 'polypeptide(L)'
;DDEGRDNLERVYADVFHTEAALVRPQITCGTHALALALGANLLPGDELLSPVGGPYDTLEEVIGIRPSPCSLKEYGVSYRQVDLLPGGGFDYDGIRAAINEKTKLITIQRSKGYATRPSYSVEEIGKLIAFCKECKPDVLCMVDNCYGEFVETQEPTNVGADMVVG
;
A
#
# COMPACT_ATOMS: atom_id res chain seq x y z
N ASP A 1 -17.01 23.52 -7.03
CA ASP A 1 -16.57 24.54 -6.12
C ASP A 1 -15.83 23.92 -4.94
N ASP A 2 -15.10 24.71 -4.17
CA ASP A 2 -14.20 24.21 -3.15
C ASP A 2 -14.94 23.58 -1.97
N GLU A 3 -16.08 24.14 -1.55
CA GLU A 3 -16.87 23.63 -0.45
C GLU A 3 -17.43 22.21 -0.70
N GLY A 4 -17.93 21.96 -1.92
CA GLY A 4 -18.43 20.64 -2.30
C GLY A 4 -17.31 19.59 -2.32
N ARG A 5 -16.13 19.97 -2.78
CA ARG A 5 -14.95 19.13 -2.78
C ARG A 5 -14.51 18.79 -1.35
N ASP A 6 -14.40 19.80 -0.50
CA ASP A 6 -13.96 19.62 0.88
C ASP A 6 -14.97 18.78 1.69
N ASN A 7 -16.27 18.94 1.41
CA ASN A 7 -17.31 18.09 1.98
C ASN A 7 -17.19 16.64 1.51
N LEU A 8 -16.92 16.39 0.24
CA LEU A 8 -16.71 15.04 -0.29
C LEU A 8 -15.53 14.35 0.41
N GLU A 9 -14.41 15.04 0.55
CA GLU A 9 -13.23 14.48 1.23
C GLU A 9 -13.50 14.20 2.71
N ARG A 10 -14.28 15.06 3.38
CA ARG A 10 -14.71 14.82 4.76
C ARG A 10 -15.58 13.58 4.87
N VAL A 11 -16.52 13.37 3.94
CA VAL A 11 -17.34 12.15 3.90
C VAL A 11 -16.46 10.90 3.74
N TYR A 12 -15.47 10.93 2.85
CA TYR A 12 -14.55 9.80 2.71
C TYR A 12 -13.72 9.57 3.97
N ALA A 13 -13.18 10.63 4.58
CA ALA A 13 -12.44 10.53 5.83
C ALA A 13 -13.28 9.92 6.95
N ASP A 14 -14.53 10.36 7.09
CA ASP A 14 -15.46 9.83 8.09
C ASP A 14 -15.80 8.35 7.85
N VAL A 15 -16.05 7.98 6.59
CA VAL A 15 -16.43 6.61 6.22
C VAL A 15 -15.28 5.62 6.40
N PHE A 16 -14.07 6.02 6.03
CA PHE A 16 -12.87 5.17 6.14
C PHE A 16 -12.13 5.36 7.47
N HIS A 17 -12.68 6.16 8.41
CA HIS A 17 -12.10 6.45 9.73
C HIS A 17 -10.65 6.94 9.64
N THR A 18 -10.39 7.89 8.76
CA THR A 18 -9.08 8.52 8.56
C THR A 18 -9.07 9.98 8.97
N GLU A 19 -7.90 10.54 9.24
CA GLU A 19 -7.75 11.97 9.57
C GLU A 19 -8.10 12.87 8.38
N ALA A 20 -7.82 12.39 7.16
CA ALA A 20 -8.08 13.11 5.93
C ALA A 20 -8.29 12.14 4.77
N ALA A 21 -8.92 12.61 3.72
CA ALA A 21 -9.01 11.92 2.44
C ALA A 21 -8.67 12.88 1.30
N LEU A 22 -8.13 12.34 0.23
CA LEU A 22 -7.86 13.08 -1.02
C LEU A 22 -8.71 12.45 -2.13
N VAL A 23 -9.78 13.16 -2.50
CA VAL A 23 -10.72 12.72 -3.54
C VAL A 23 -10.80 13.79 -4.60
N ARG A 24 -10.13 13.57 -5.72
CA ARG A 24 -9.97 14.58 -6.78
C ARG A 24 -10.22 13.98 -8.16
N PRO A 25 -10.99 14.64 -9.04
CA PRO A 25 -11.17 14.19 -10.41
C PRO A 25 -9.87 14.21 -11.23
N GLN A 26 -8.84 14.92 -10.78
CA GLN A 26 -7.52 14.93 -11.37
C GLN A 26 -6.73 13.66 -11.10
N ILE A 27 -7.11 12.87 -10.11
CA ILE A 27 -6.59 11.52 -9.88
C ILE A 27 -7.37 10.60 -10.81
N THR A 28 -6.77 10.23 -11.93
CA THR A 28 -7.49 9.68 -13.08
C THR A 28 -7.75 8.17 -13.02
N CYS A 29 -7.01 7.45 -12.16
CA CYS A 29 -7.14 6.00 -11.98
C CYS A 29 -6.41 5.53 -10.72
N GLY A 30 -6.63 4.27 -10.32
CA GLY A 30 -5.98 3.67 -9.14
C GLY A 30 -4.45 3.70 -9.21
N THR A 31 -3.86 3.39 -10.38
CA THR A 31 -2.40 3.49 -10.55
C THR A 31 -1.88 4.91 -10.29
N HIS A 32 -2.60 5.95 -10.72
CA HIS A 32 -2.23 7.33 -10.45
C HIS A 32 -2.34 7.65 -8.95
N ALA A 33 -3.39 7.20 -8.27
CA ALA A 33 -3.54 7.36 -6.83
C ALA A 33 -2.39 6.70 -6.06
N LEU A 34 -2.06 5.45 -6.41
CA LEU A 34 -0.94 4.71 -5.82
C LEU A 34 0.40 5.42 -6.08
N ALA A 35 0.64 5.88 -7.32
CA ALA A 35 1.86 6.62 -7.67
C ALA A 35 2.01 7.90 -6.84
N LEU A 36 0.93 8.66 -6.63
CA LEU A 36 0.92 9.85 -5.79
C LEU A 36 1.21 9.51 -4.32
N ALA A 37 0.56 8.48 -3.77
CA ALA A 37 0.79 8.04 -2.40
C ALA A 37 2.24 7.59 -2.17
N LEU A 38 2.80 6.81 -3.09
CA LEU A 38 4.19 6.38 -3.03
C LEU A 38 5.16 7.56 -3.17
N GLY A 39 4.98 8.40 -4.19
CA GLY A 39 5.87 9.54 -4.45
C GLY A 39 5.84 10.62 -3.36
N ALA A 40 4.73 10.75 -2.63
CA ALA A 40 4.62 11.68 -1.52
C ALA A 40 5.33 11.21 -0.24
N ASN A 41 5.59 9.91 -0.12
CA ASN A 41 6.10 9.31 1.12
C ASN A 41 7.48 8.66 1.00
N LEU A 42 8.06 8.62 -0.20
CA LEU A 42 9.37 8.02 -0.47
C LEU A 42 10.34 9.05 -1.02
N LEU A 43 11.51 9.14 -0.41
CA LEU A 43 12.61 9.99 -0.83
C LEU A 43 13.75 9.15 -1.43
N PRO A 44 14.67 9.77 -2.20
CA PRO A 44 15.89 9.09 -2.64
C PRO A 44 16.65 8.47 -1.46
N GLY A 45 16.94 7.17 -1.57
CA GLY A 45 17.59 6.40 -0.51
C GLY A 45 16.64 5.55 0.33
N ASP A 46 15.35 5.82 0.31
CA ASP A 46 14.34 5.00 0.98
C ASP A 46 14.10 3.67 0.26
N GLU A 47 13.51 2.72 0.97
CA GLU A 47 13.11 1.43 0.45
C GLU A 47 11.59 1.23 0.58
N LEU A 48 10.97 0.80 -0.52
CA LEU A 48 9.62 0.28 -0.59
C LEU A 48 9.67 -1.24 -0.45
N LEU A 49 8.95 -1.81 0.51
CA LEU A 49 8.85 -3.26 0.71
C LEU A 49 7.43 -3.76 0.45
N SER A 50 7.29 -4.79 -0.38
CA SER A 50 6.05 -5.56 -0.52
C SER A 50 6.17 -6.90 0.21
N PRO A 51 5.39 -7.16 1.27
CA PRO A 51 5.42 -8.40 2.01
C PRO A 51 4.46 -9.46 1.46
N VAL A 52 3.84 -9.21 0.33
CA VAL A 52 2.79 -10.05 -0.28
C VAL A 52 3.11 -10.47 -1.72
N GLY A 53 4.39 -10.48 -2.08
CA GLY A 53 4.85 -10.73 -3.45
C GLY A 53 4.80 -9.48 -4.33
N GLY A 54 4.83 -9.67 -5.64
CA GLY A 54 4.82 -8.56 -6.61
C GLY A 54 3.53 -7.76 -6.59
N PRO A 55 3.59 -6.45 -6.88
CA PRO A 55 2.42 -5.60 -6.99
C PRO A 55 1.66 -5.86 -8.30
N TYR A 56 0.50 -5.19 -8.44
CA TYR A 56 -0.24 -5.16 -9.69
C TYR A 56 0.66 -4.67 -10.86
N ASP A 57 0.44 -5.19 -12.05
CA ASP A 57 1.34 -5.03 -13.20
C ASP A 57 1.62 -3.57 -13.60
N THR A 58 0.61 -2.69 -13.53
CA THR A 58 0.81 -1.26 -13.85
C THR A 58 1.68 -0.55 -12.82
N LEU A 59 1.72 -1.03 -11.58
CA LEU A 59 2.56 -0.46 -10.55
C LEU A 59 4.03 -0.88 -10.70
N GLU A 60 4.32 -1.97 -11.40
CA GLU A 60 5.69 -2.39 -11.70
C GLU A 60 6.48 -1.31 -12.45
N GLU A 61 5.84 -0.59 -13.37
CA GLU A 61 6.46 0.51 -14.11
C GLU A 61 6.64 1.74 -13.23
N VAL A 62 5.66 2.08 -12.40
CA VAL A 62 5.75 3.19 -11.44
C VAL A 62 6.92 2.99 -10.48
N ILE A 63 7.08 1.79 -9.96
CA ILE A 63 8.17 1.43 -9.04
C ILE A 63 9.50 1.32 -9.78
N GLY A 64 9.49 0.79 -11.00
CA GLY A 64 10.69 0.50 -11.80
C GLY A 64 11.18 -0.94 -11.65
N ILE A 65 10.31 -1.87 -11.23
CA ILE A 65 10.54 -3.31 -11.31
C ILE A 65 10.69 -3.68 -12.78
N ARG A 66 9.74 -3.24 -13.60
CA ARG A 66 9.85 -3.20 -15.06
C ARG A 66 10.48 -1.86 -15.44
N PRO A 67 11.59 -1.85 -16.20
CA PRO A 67 12.30 -0.62 -16.57
C PRO A 67 11.34 0.41 -17.19
N SER A 68 11.24 1.57 -16.58
CA SER A 68 10.37 2.65 -17.04
C SER A 68 11.00 4.00 -16.71
N PRO A 69 11.00 4.97 -17.65
CA PRO A 69 11.45 6.32 -17.38
C PRO A 69 10.66 6.99 -16.27
N CYS A 70 11.33 7.76 -15.44
CA CYS A 70 10.74 8.49 -14.31
C CYS A 70 10.10 7.57 -13.23
N SER A 71 10.53 6.31 -13.16
CA SER A 71 10.13 5.41 -12.08
C SER A 71 10.75 5.80 -10.73
N LEU A 72 10.18 5.32 -9.63
CA LEU A 72 10.73 5.54 -8.29
C LEU A 72 12.18 5.08 -8.19
N LYS A 73 12.54 3.97 -8.88
CA LYS A 73 13.91 3.48 -8.94
C LYS A 73 14.86 4.50 -9.57
N GLU A 74 14.47 5.19 -10.62
CA GLU A 74 15.30 6.24 -11.24
C GLU A 74 15.45 7.46 -10.33
N TYR A 75 14.49 7.71 -9.45
CA TYR A 75 14.60 8.72 -8.40
C TYR A 75 15.35 8.25 -7.15
N GLY A 76 15.94 7.05 -7.18
CA GLY A 76 16.80 6.55 -6.10
C GLY A 76 16.06 5.84 -4.98
N VAL A 77 14.81 5.46 -5.18
CA VAL A 77 14.06 4.60 -4.26
C VAL A 77 14.32 3.14 -4.60
N SER A 78 14.67 2.33 -3.60
CA SER A 78 14.84 0.89 -3.79
C SER A 78 13.53 0.14 -3.56
N TYR A 79 13.39 -1.01 -4.20
CA TYR A 79 12.26 -1.92 -4.04
C TYR A 79 12.74 -3.29 -3.60
N ARG A 80 11.99 -3.88 -2.68
CA ARG A 80 12.16 -5.26 -2.22
C ARG A 80 10.80 -5.93 -2.10
N GLN A 81 10.75 -7.23 -2.33
CA GLN A 81 9.55 -8.02 -2.04
C GLN A 81 9.91 -9.27 -1.26
N VAL A 82 8.95 -9.77 -0.50
CA VAL A 82 8.95 -11.07 0.11
C VAL A 82 7.78 -11.85 -0.49
N ASP A 83 8.08 -12.98 -1.10
CA ASP A 83 7.06 -13.81 -1.71
C ASP A 83 6.27 -14.57 -0.64
N LEU A 84 5.06 -14.95 -0.98
CA LEU A 84 4.21 -15.76 -0.10
C LEU A 84 4.78 -17.17 0.05
N LEU A 85 4.54 -17.78 1.19
CA LEU A 85 4.82 -19.19 1.42
C LEU A 85 4.02 -20.09 0.47
N PRO A 86 4.49 -21.30 0.17
CA PRO A 86 3.67 -22.30 -0.50
C PRO A 86 2.32 -22.46 0.24
N GLY A 87 1.21 -22.22 -0.45
CA GLY A 87 -0.12 -22.21 0.17
C GLY A 87 -0.69 -20.81 0.45
N GLY A 88 0.07 -19.74 0.16
CA GLY A 88 -0.43 -18.35 0.17
C GLY A 88 -0.35 -17.63 1.51
N GLY A 89 0.28 -18.21 2.52
CA GLY A 89 0.51 -17.54 3.81
C GLY A 89 1.66 -16.51 3.75
N PHE A 90 1.67 -15.57 4.68
CA PHE A 90 2.75 -14.60 4.81
C PHE A 90 4.03 -15.24 5.35
N ASP A 91 5.17 -14.94 4.74
CA ASP A 91 6.49 -15.34 5.25
C ASP A 91 7.00 -14.32 6.28
N TYR A 92 6.55 -14.45 7.52
CA TYR A 92 6.93 -13.55 8.60
C TYR A 92 8.44 -13.52 8.88
N ASP A 93 9.13 -14.65 8.73
CA ASP A 93 10.60 -14.71 8.91
C ASP A 93 11.30 -13.97 7.77
N GLY A 94 10.86 -14.18 6.54
CA GLY A 94 11.35 -13.44 5.38
C GLY A 94 11.09 -11.94 5.48
N ILE A 95 9.90 -11.54 5.94
CA ILE A 95 9.55 -10.12 6.16
C ILE A 95 10.46 -9.50 7.21
N ARG A 96 10.66 -10.15 8.36
CA ARG A 96 11.57 -9.68 9.42
C ARG A 96 13.00 -9.51 8.90
N ALA A 97 13.49 -10.46 8.10
CA ALA A 97 14.82 -10.39 7.52
C ALA A 97 14.96 -9.29 6.45
N ALA A 98 13.87 -8.96 5.75
CA ALA A 98 13.85 -7.96 4.70
C ALA A 98 13.78 -6.52 5.24
N ILE A 99 13.05 -6.28 6.34
CA ILE A 99 12.91 -4.96 6.97
C ILE A 99 14.28 -4.48 7.47
N ASN A 100 14.64 -3.26 7.11
CA ASN A 100 15.91 -2.64 7.48
C ASN A 100 15.75 -1.12 7.71
N GLU A 101 16.83 -0.43 8.01
CA GLU A 101 16.80 1.01 8.32
C GLU A 101 16.24 1.87 7.18
N LYS A 102 16.43 1.44 5.92
CA LYS A 102 15.94 2.16 4.74
C LYS A 102 14.47 1.88 4.43
N THR A 103 13.89 0.81 4.99
CA THR A 103 12.49 0.44 4.75
C THR A 103 11.58 1.54 5.30
N LYS A 104 11.06 2.36 4.42
CA LYS A 104 10.22 3.51 4.78
C LYS A 104 8.73 3.20 4.67
N LEU A 105 8.35 2.41 3.66
CA LEU A 105 6.97 2.13 3.36
C LEU A 105 6.76 0.65 3.03
N ILE A 106 5.75 0.07 3.63
CA ILE A 106 5.21 -1.27 3.33
C ILE A 106 3.98 -1.10 2.45
N THR A 107 3.97 -1.74 1.28
CA THR A 107 2.81 -1.75 0.40
C THR A 107 2.13 -3.12 0.39
N ILE A 108 0.85 -3.16 0.71
CA ILE A 108 0.04 -4.39 0.81
C ILE A 108 -1.08 -4.31 -0.21
N GLN A 109 -1.02 -5.09 -1.26
CA GLN A 109 -2.14 -5.24 -2.19
C GLN A 109 -3.13 -6.25 -1.62
N ARG A 110 -4.34 -5.82 -1.27
CA ARG A 110 -5.39 -6.66 -0.66
C ARG A 110 -5.97 -7.67 -1.63
N SER A 111 -6.36 -7.21 -2.82
CA SER A 111 -6.94 -8.08 -3.84
C SER A 111 -5.89 -8.96 -4.50
N LYS A 112 -6.32 -10.10 -5.02
CA LYS A 112 -5.43 -10.97 -5.79
C LYS A 112 -5.09 -10.41 -7.18
N GLY A 113 -5.85 -9.46 -7.68
CA GLY A 113 -5.74 -9.02 -9.07
C GLY A 113 -5.86 -10.20 -10.03
N TYR A 114 -4.91 -10.33 -10.95
CA TYR A 114 -4.82 -11.47 -11.87
C TYR A 114 -3.90 -12.61 -11.34
N ALA A 115 -3.32 -12.45 -10.16
CA ALA A 115 -2.44 -13.45 -9.58
C ALA A 115 -3.21 -14.67 -9.03
N THR A 116 -2.53 -15.81 -8.92
CA THR A 116 -3.06 -17.05 -8.36
C THR A 116 -2.82 -17.14 -6.85
N ARG A 117 -3.09 -16.06 -6.11
CA ARG A 117 -2.93 -15.97 -4.65
C ARG A 117 -4.28 -15.64 -4.00
N PRO A 118 -4.47 -15.86 -2.69
CA PRO A 118 -5.68 -15.42 -2.00
C PRO A 118 -5.78 -13.89 -1.97
N SER A 119 -7.01 -13.36 -1.85
CA SER A 119 -7.27 -12.03 -1.33
C SER A 119 -7.24 -12.10 0.19
N TYR A 120 -6.88 -10.99 0.84
CA TYR A 120 -6.72 -10.95 2.30
C TYR A 120 -7.92 -10.31 2.97
N SER A 121 -8.31 -10.87 4.11
CA SER A 121 -9.26 -10.24 5.03
C SER A 121 -8.61 -9.03 5.72
N VAL A 122 -9.45 -8.13 6.24
CA VAL A 122 -8.97 -7.01 7.04
C VAL A 122 -8.23 -7.48 8.30
N GLU A 123 -8.68 -8.59 8.90
CA GLU A 123 -8.01 -9.19 10.05
C GLU A 123 -6.58 -9.67 9.70
N GLU A 124 -6.40 -10.35 8.58
CA GLU A 124 -5.07 -10.80 8.12
C GLU A 124 -4.15 -9.62 7.84
N ILE A 125 -4.68 -8.57 7.18
CA ILE A 125 -3.93 -7.33 6.94
C ILE A 125 -3.52 -6.67 8.26
N GLY A 126 -4.42 -6.60 9.24
CA GLY A 126 -4.13 -6.04 10.56
C GLY A 126 -3.00 -6.79 11.29
N LYS A 127 -3.00 -8.13 11.23
CA LYS A 127 -1.91 -8.95 11.79
C LYS A 127 -0.57 -8.68 11.11
N LEU A 128 -0.59 -8.56 9.78
CA LEU A 128 0.61 -8.26 9.00
C LEU A 128 1.16 -6.86 9.31
N ILE A 129 0.30 -5.85 9.38
CA ILE A 129 0.68 -4.48 9.74
C ILE A 129 1.28 -4.43 11.16
N ALA A 130 0.61 -5.06 12.13
CA ALA A 130 1.10 -5.11 13.50
C ALA A 130 2.50 -5.73 13.58
N PHE A 131 2.72 -6.81 12.85
CA PHE A 131 4.03 -7.46 12.77
C PHE A 131 5.10 -6.55 12.12
N CYS A 132 4.78 -5.88 11.02
CA CYS A 132 5.71 -4.95 10.38
C CYS A 132 6.08 -3.79 11.31
N LYS A 133 5.11 -3.23 12.02
CA LYS A 133 5.33 -2.15 12.99
C LYS A 133 6.04 -2.62 14.26
N GLU A 134 5.92 -3.89 14.65
CA GLU A 134 6.77 -4.50 15.69
C GLU A 134 8.23 -4.53 15.25
N CYS A 135 8.50 -4.89 13.99
CA CYS A 135 9.86 -4.92 13.45
C CYS A 135 10.46 -3.51 13.27
N LYS A 136 9.65 -2.53 12.84
CA LYS A 136 10.05 -1.14 12.59
C LYS A 136 8.88 -0.19 12.91
N PRO A 137 8.84 0.38 14.13
CA PRO A 137 7.70 1.16 14.63
C PRO A 137 7.34 2.41 13.80
N ASP A 138 8.29 2.99 13.09
CA ASP A 138 8.12 4.19 12.26
C ASP A 138 7.84 3.89 10.79
N VAL A 139 7.69 2.61 10.41
CA VAL A 139 7.35 2.24 9.05
C VAL A 139 5.91 2.62 8.71
N LEU A 140 5.71 3.18 7.53
CA LEU A 140 4.38 3.46 7.00
C LEU A 140 3.80 2.21 6.34
N CYS A 141 2.54 1.90 6.60
CA CYS A 141 1.82 0.80 5.99
C CYS A 141 0.71 1.34 5.08
N MET A 142 0.84 1.13 3.79
CA MET A 142 -0.14 1.48 2.77
C MET A 142 -0.84 0.23 2.26
N VAL A 143 -2.16 0.26 2.16
CA VAL A 143 -2.97 -0.81 1.59
C VAL A 143 -3.58 -0.35 0.27
N ASP A 144 -3.25 -1.04 -0.81
CA ASP A 144 -4.03 -1.00 -2.05
C ASP A 144 -5.29 -1.82 -1.82
N ASN A 145 -6.41 -1.13 -1.64
CA ASN A 145 -7.70 -1.69 -1.26
C ASN A 145 -8.65 -1.87 -2.44
N CYS A 146 -8.20 -1.64 -3.67
CA CYS A 146 -9.02 -1.81 -4.86
C CYS A 146 -9.80 -3.12 -4.85
N TYR A 147 -11.12 -3.02 -5.00
CA TYR A 147 -12.12 -4.11 -4.88
C TYR A 147 -12.34 -4.63 -3.45
N GLY A 148 -11.72 -4.04 -2.44
CA GLY A 148 -11.90 -4.41 -1.04
C GLY A 148 -12.85 -3.50 -0.27
N GLU A 149 -13.20 -2.33 -0.84
CA GLU A 149 -14.01 -1.33 -0.20
C GLU A 149 -15.41 -1.89 0.12
N PHE A 150 -15.83 -1.76 1.37
CA PHE A 150 -17.14 -2.20 1.88
C PHE A 150 -17.42 -3.70 1.74
N VAL A 151 -16.41 -4.52 1.49
CA VAL A 151 -16.55 -6.00 1.45
C VAL A 151 -16.68 -6.56 2.86
N GLU A 152 -16.01 -5.96 3.82
CA GLU A 152 -16.11 -6.28 5.25
C GLU A 152 -16.65 -5.10 6.05
N THR A 153 -16.99 -5.32 7.30
CA THR A 153 -17.52 -4.26 8.20
C THR A 153 -16.42 -3.32 8.71
N GLN A 154 -15.17 -3.73 8.59
CA GLN A 154 -13.99 -2.95 8.91
C GLN A 154 -13.14 -2.74 7.65
N GLU A 155 -12.45 -1.62 7.62
CA GLU A 155 -11.51 -1.28 6.57
C GLU A 155 -10.06 -1.38 7.09
N PRO A 156 -9.06 -1.46 6.21
CA PRO A 156 -7.66 -1.57 6.65
C PRO A 156 -7.20 -0.43 7.57
N THR A 157 -7.79 0.75 7.47
CA THR A 157 -7.56 1.88 8.38
C THR A 157 -7.95 1.58 9.83
N ASN A 158 -8.98 0.75 10.06
CA ASN A 158 -9.40 0.34 11.40
C ASN A 158 -8.39 -0.60 12.09
N VAL A 159 -7.48 -1.20 11.33
CA VAL A 159 -6.53 -2.20 11.81
C VAL A 159 -5.07 -1.76 11.66
N GLY A 160 -4.84 -0.47 11.48
CA GLY A 160 -3.51 0.14 11.59
C GLY A 160 -2.84 0.54 10.27
N ALA A 161 -3.54 0.48 9.13
CA ALA A 161 -3.02 1.06 7.90
C ALA A 161 -2.91 2.59 8.05
N ASP A 162 -1.75 3.13 7.70
CA ASP A 162 -1.51 4.58 7.69
C ASP A 162 -2.12 5.25 6.47
N MET A 163 -2.23 4.49 5.38
CA MET A 163 -2.85 4.92 4.12
C MET A 163 -3.64 3.78 3.49
N VAL A 164 -4.76 4.14 2.91
CA VAL A 164 -5.57 3.26 2.04
C VAL A 164 -5.77 3.95 0.71
N VAL A 165 -5.56 3.22 -0.37
CA VAL A 165 -5.77 3.68 -1.76
C VAL A 165 -6.72 2.71 -2.44
N GLY A 166 -7.77 3.23 -3.08
CA GLY A 166 -8.77 2.44 -3.79
C GLY A 166 -9.58 3.27 -4.78
#